data_329a96bcb05d53bbfe24c033de47e206
#
_entry.id   329a96bcb05d53bbfe24c033de47e206
#
_cell.length_a   1.000
_cell.length_b   1.000
_cell.length_c   1.000
_cell.angle_alpha   90.00
_cell.angle_beta   90.00
_cell.angle_gamma   90.00
#
_symmetry.space_group_name_H-M   'P 1'
#
loop_
_entity.id
_entity.type
_entity.pdbx_description
1 polymer ?
#
loop_
_entity_poly.entity_id
_entity_poly.type
_entity_poly.pdbx_seq_one_letter_code
_entity_poly.pdbx_strand_id
1 'polypeptide(L)'
;MTDPRVNSILDEGNRLFLRGKLQDAIMYYNKILNENPQHVSSLNNKGYALSKLKDFDNAMKCYDDALKIFPDDLAVLVNKISLFRKQGNFTKALSICNAILNTNPKYNTVLYHKERILFSMGNFDESILCCNEILDDYPDNGDVLFDKSCSFVMLSKNNEALNLLERAISHGIQYKIKAKKSKSFEKLLDDSRFQNLIL
;
A
#
# COMPACT_ATOMS: atom_id res chain seq x y z
N MET A 1 -2.35 28.63 -13.44
CA MET A 1 -1.49 28.92 -12.28
C MET A 1 -2.30 28.65 -11.04
N THR A 2 -1.78 27.87 -10.11
CA THR A 2 -2.47 27.59 -8.83
C THR A 2 -2.38 28.84 -7.94
N ASP A 3 -3.48 29.21 -7.30
CA ASP A 3 -3.55 30.35 -6.38
C ASP A 3 -2.58 30.10 -5.19
N PRO A 4 -1.62 31.01 -4.91
CA PRO A 4 -0.68 30.87 -3.79
C PRO A 4 -1.38 30.67 -2.43
N ARG A 5 -2.56 31.26 -2.24
CA ARG A 5 -3.37 31.10 -1.04
C ARG A 5 -3.86 29.66 -0.90
N VAL A 6 -4.35 29.06 -1.99
CA VAL A 6 -4.81 27.66 -2.00
C VAL A 6 -3.66 26.71 -1.68
N ASN A 7 -2.48 26.95 -2.27
CA ASN A 7 -1.28 26.16 -1.96
C ASN A 7 -0.91 26.25 -0.47
N SER A 8 -0.90 27.44 0.13
CA SER A 8 -0.61 27.62 1.56
C SER A 8 -1.59 26.87 2.46
N ILE A 9 -2.89 26.88 2.12
CA ILE A 9 -3.91 26.14 2.88
C ILE A 9 -3.72 24.63 2.72
N LEU A 10 -3.38 24.15 1.52
CA LEU A 10 -3.13 22.74 1.23
C LEU A 10 -1.91 22.24 2.00
N ASP A 11 -0.83 23.01 2.00
CA ASP A 11 0.43 22.68 2.70
C ASP A 11 0.22 22.58 4.21
N GLU A 12 -0.58 23.49 4.80
CA GLU A 12 -0.93 23.42 6.22
C GLU A 12 -1.76 22.18 6.53
N GLY A 13 -2.74 21.84 5.68
CA GLY A 13 -3.50 20.60 5.78
C GLY A 13 -2.59 19.36 5.73
N ASN A 14 -1.64 19.33 4.79
CA ASN A 14 -0.68 18.24 4.66
C ASN A 14 0.25 18.15 5.88
N ARG A 15 0.71 19.28 6.42
CA ARG A 15 1.53 19.33 7.64
C ARG A 15 0.78 18.76 8.85
N LEU A 16 -0.49 19.11 9.00
CA LEU A 16 -1.34 18.57 10.08
C LEU A 16 -1.56 17.07 9.92
N PHE A 17 -1.80 16.62 8.69
CA PHE A 17 -1.91 15.19 8.37
C PHE A 17 -0.66 14.41 8.80
N LEU A 18 0.53 14.90 8.44
CA LEU A 18 1.81 14.26 8.80
C LEU A 18 2.04 14.22 10.32
N ARG A 19 1.46 15.15 11.07
CA ARG A 19 1.46 15.17 12.55
C ARG A 19 0.38 14.29 13.18
N GLY A 20 -0.40 13.57 12.38
CA GLY A 20 -1.50 12.72 12.85
C GLY A 20 -2.76 13.48 13.27
N LYS A 21 -2.82 14.82 13.08
CA LYS A 21 -3.99 15.66 13.36
C LYS A 21 -4.98 15.59 12.20
N LEU A 22 -5.58 14.40 12.02
CA LEU A 22 -6.36 14.08 10.82
C LEU A 22 -7.63 14.94 10.67
N GLN A 23 -8.35 15.21 11.77
CA GLN A 23 -9.53 16.07 11.74
C GLN A 23 -9.19 17.51 11.34
N ASP A 24 -8.10 18.04 11.92
CA ASP A 24 -7.65 19.39 11.59
C ASP A 24 -7.24 19.48 10.11
N ALA A 25 -6.53 18.46 9.61
CA ALA A 25 -6.18 18.37 8.18
C ALA A 25 -7.42 18.40 7.28
N ILE A 26 -8.46 17.63 7.62
CA ILE A 26 -9.74 17.61 6.89
C ILE A 26 -10.40 18.99 6.88
N MET A 27 -10.33 19.73 7.98
CA MET A 27 -10.86 21.10 8.03
C MET A 27 -10.16 22.01 7.01
N TYR A 28 -8.84 21.89 6.85
CA TYR A 28 -8.09 22.68 5.86
C TYR A 28 -8.43 22.25 4.43
N TYR A 29 -8.56 20.95 4.14
CA TYR A 29 -9.01 20.49 2.83
C TYR A 29 -10.43 20.97 2.52
N ASN A 30 -11.33 20.99 3.52
CA ASN A 30 -12.69 21.53 3.34
C ASN A 30 -12.70 23.02 3.04
N LYS A 31 -11.79 23.84 3.60
CA LYS A 31 -11.70 25.28 3.25
C LYS A 31 -11.46 25.45 1.74
N ILE A 32 -10.58 24.64 1.16
CA ILE A 32 -10.32 24.67 -0.29
C ILE A 32 -11.55 24.19 -1.07
N LEU A 33 -12.16 23.08 -0.63
CA LEU A 33 -13.28 22.46 -1.33
C LEU A 33 -14.57 23.30 -1.26
N ASN A 34 -14.73 24.16 -0.27
CA ASN A 34 -15.83 25.10 -0.19
C ASN A 34 -15.74 26.20 -1.26
N GLU A 35 -14.53 26.64 -1.62
CA GLU A 35 -14.28 27.65 -2.67
C GLU A 35 -14.14 26.97 -4.05
N ASN A 36 -13.53 25.80 -4.12
CA ASN A 36 -13.35 25.01 -5.34
C ASN A 36 -13.65 23.51 -5.08
N PRO A 37 -14.92 23.10 -5.26
CA PRO A 37 -15.33 21.69 -5.06
C PRO A 37 -14.62 20.67 -5.96
N GLN A 38 -14.01 21.15 -7.07
CA GLN A 38 -13.29 20.32 -8.04
C GLN A 38 -11.77 20.27 -7.81
N HIS A 39 -11.27 20.72 -6.66
CA HIS A 39 -9.85 20.67 -6.36
C HIS A 39 -9.39 19.22 -6.02
N VAL A 40 -8.91 18.50 -7.04
CA VAL A 40 -8.61 17.07 -6.97
C VAL A 40 -7.63 16.72 -5.84
N SER A 41 -6.54 17.48 -5.67
CA SER A 41 -5.58 17.22 -4.60
C SER A 41 -6.22 17.27 -3.20
N SER A 42 -7.15 18.25 -2.97
CA SER A 42 -7.87 18.34 -1.70
C SER A 42 -8.85 17.20 -1.50
N LEU A 43 -9.56 16.78 -2.56
CA LEU A 43 -10.42 15.59 -2.52
C LEU A 43 -9.61 14.34 -2.17
N ASN A 44 -8.49 14.12 -2.87
CA ASN A 44 -7.62 12.97 -2.63
C ASN A 44 -7.07 12.96 -1.20
N ASN A 45 -6.52 14.07 -0.71
CA ASN A 45 -5.93 14.16 0.61
C ASN A 45 -6.97 14.04 1.73
N LYS A 46 -8.17 14.64 1.54
CA LYS A 46 -9.31 14.45 2.43
C LYS A 46 -9.73 12.99 2.48
N GLY A 47 -9.87 12.33 1.31
CA GLY A 47 -10.20 10.91 1.23
C GLY A 47 -9.17 10.04 1.97
N TYR A 48 -7.88 10.36 1.83
CA TYR A 48 -6.82 9.64 2.52
C TYR A 48 -6.88 9.83 4.05
N ALA A 49 -7.13 11.06 4.52
CA ALA A 49 -7.31 11.35 5.94
C ALA A 49 -8.53 10.61 6.52
N LEU A 50 -9.67 10.63 5.83
CA LEU A 50 -10.87 9.87 6.19
C LEU A 50 -10.63 8.35 6.23
N SER A 51 -9.89 7.82 5.26
CA SER A 51 -9.49 6.40 5.25
C SER A 51 -8.62 6.02 6.45
N LYS A 52 -7.76 6.92 6.94
CA LYS A 52 -6.99 6.71 8.18
C LYS A 52 -7.87 6.73 9.42
N LEU A 53 -8.93 7.54 9.42
CA LEU A 53 -9.94 7.59 10.48
C LEU A 53 -10.95 6.43 10.40
N LYS A 54 -10.82 5.54 9.42
CA LYS A 54 -11.74 4.43 9.12
C LYS A 54 -13.13 4.88 8.64
N ASP A 55 -13.30 6.13 8.25
CA ASP A 55 -14.49 6.64 7.58
C ASP A 55 -14.41 6.31 6.07
N PHE A 56 -14.62 5.04 5.78
CA PHE A 56 -14.37 4.49 4.44
C PHE A 56 -15.40 4.98 3.41
N ASP A 57 -16.63 5.23 3.82
CA ASP A 57 -17.70 5.67 2.91
C ASP A 57 -17.45 7.09 2.42
N ASN A 58 -17.10 8.01 3.31
CA ASN A 58 -16.77 9.37 2.93
C ASN A 58 -15.40 9.44 2.20
N ALA A 59 -14.45 8.58 2.53
CA ALA A 59 -13.21 8.46 1.77
C ALA A 59 -13.49 8.03 0.32
N MET A 60 -14.36 7.03 0.12
CA MET A 60 -14.74 6.56 -1.21
C MET A 60 -15.40 7.69 -2.03
N LYS A 61 -16.34 8.44 -1.43
CA LYS A 61 -16.97 9.60 -2.10
C LYS A 61 -15.93 10.61 -2.57
N CYS A 62 -14.94 10.94 -1.73
CA CYS A 62 -13.88 11.87 -2.10
C CYS A 62 -13.06 11.36 -3.30
N TYR A 63 -12.72 10.06 -3.33
CA TYR A 63 -12.00 9.48 -4.47
C TYR A 63 -12.86 9.41 -5.72
N ASP A 64 -14.14 9.06 -5.59
CA ASP A 64 -15.07 9.03 -6.73
C ASP A 64 -15.28 10.43 -7.32
N ASP A 65 -15.41 11.45 -6.49
CA ASP A 65 -15.54 12.84 -6.95
C ASP A 65 -14.23 13.33 -7.62
N ALA A 66 -13.07 12.96 -7.10
CA ALA A 66 -11.79 13.25 -7.74
C ALA A 66 -11.67 12.57 -9.12
N LEU A 67 -12.05 11.31 -9.24
CA LEU A 67 -11.98 10.52 -10.49
C LEU A 67 -13.06 10.92 -11.51
N LYS A 68 -14.16 11.59 -11.12
CA LYS A 68 -15.08 12.23 -12.07
C LYS A 68 -14.42 13.38 -12.81
N ILE A 69 -13.45 14.06 -12.18
CA ILE A 69 -12.72 15.21 -12.73
C ILE A 69 -11.53 14.72 -13.57
N PHE A 70 -10.71 13.81 -12.99
CA PHE A 70 -9.57 13.17 -13.65
C PHE A 70 -9.65 11.65 -13.49
N PRO A 71 -10.26 10.94 -14.46
CA PRO A 71 -10.50 9.48 -14.38
C PRO A 71 -9.24 8.63 -14.22
N ASP A 72 -8.11 9.11 -14.74
CA ASP A 72 -6.84 8.39 -14.77
C ASP A 72 -5.81 8.92 -13.76
N ASP A 73 -6.27 9.67 -12.72
CA ASP A 73 -5.35 10.12 -11.66
C ASP A 73 -4.82 8.92 -10.87
N LEU A 74 -3.57 8.57 -11.13
CA LEU A 74 -2.91 7.41 -10.54
C LEU A 74 -2.82 7.50 -9.02
N ALA A 75 -2.64 8.70 -8.44
CA ALA A 75 -2.55 8.85 -6.99
C ALA A 75 -3.90 8.54 -6.33
N VAL A 76 -5.00 9.02 -6.92
CA VAL A 76 -6.35 8.73 -6.45
C VAL A 76 -6.68 7.25 -6.61
N LEU A 77 -6.36 6.65 -7.77
CA LEU A 77 -6.58 5.22 -8.04
C LEU A 77 -5.81 4.34 -7.04
N VAL A 78 -4.55 4.64 -6.75
CA VAL A 78 -3.74 3.91 -5.75
C VAL A 78 -4.36 4.02 -4.35
N ASN A 79 -4.82 5.20 -3.96
CA ASN A 79 -5.52 5.37 -2.68
C ASN A 79 -6.83 4.58 -2.63
N LYS A 80 -7.57 4.52 -3.74
CA LYS A 80 -8.80 3.73 -3.86
C LYS A 80 -8.51 2.22 -3.79
N ILE A 81 -7.44 1.73 -4.42
CA ILE A 81 -6.95 0.34 -4.25
C ILE A 81 -6.68 0.04 -2.77
N SER A 82 -5.92 0.93 -2.10
CA SER A 82 -5.62 0.79 -0.67
C SER A 82 -6.88 0.75 0.19
N LEU A 83 -7.89 1.56 -0.13
CA LEU A 83 -9.17 1.59 0.56
C LEU A 83 -9.93 0.27 0.37
N PHE A 84 -10.10 -0.21 -0.86
CA PHE A 84 -10.75 -1.50 -1.13
C PHE A 84 -10.04 -2.65 -0.42
N ARG A 85 -8.71 -2.65 -0.40
CA ARG A 85 -7.94 -3.67 0.33
C ARG A 85 -8.23 -3.65 1.84
N LYS A 86 -8.32 -2.46 2.46
CA LYS A 86 -8.68 -2.33 3.88
C LYS A 86 -10.10 -2.81 4.19
N GLN A 87 -11.02 -2.67 3.24
CA GLN A 87 -12.39 -3.16 3.34
C GLN A 87 -12.52 -4.66 3.04
N GLY A 88 -11.43 -5.34 2.65
CA GLY A 88 -11.47 -6.74 2.19
C GLY A 88 -12.09 -6.93 0.80
N ASN A 89 -12.34 -5.85 0.07
CA ASN A 89 -12.91 -5.91 -1.27
C ASN A 89 -11.82 -6.13 -2.33
N PHE A 90 -11.19 -7.30 -2.24
CA PHE A 90 -10.01 -7.64 -3.02
C PHE A 90 -10.28 -7.68 -4.53
N THR A 91 -11.44 -8.16 -4.95
CA THR A 91 -11.82 -8.23 -6.36
C THR A 91 -11.83 -6.86 -7.02
N LYS A 92 -12.46 -5.85 -6.38
CA LYS A 92 -12.46 -4.48 -6.91
C LYS A 92 -11.06 -3.87 -6.90
N ALA A 93 -10.28 -4.12 -5.86
CA ALA A 93 -8.89 -3.66 -5.79
C ALA A 93 -8.05 -4.24 -6.93
N LEU A 94 -8.12 -5.55 -7.19
CA LEU A 94 -7.42 -6.22 -8.29
C LEU A 94 -7.84 -5.69 -9.66
N SER A 95 -9.13 -5.43 -9.88
CA SER A 95 -9.61 -4.87 -11.15
C SER A 95 -8.92 -3.53 -11.46
N ILE A 96 -8.79 -2.64 -10.47
CA ILE A 96 -8.09 -1.36 -10.66
C ILE A 96 -6.59 -1.60 -10.87
N CYS A 97 -5.95 -2.48 -10.09
CA CYS A 97 -4.54 -2.83 -10.30
C CYS A 97 -4.28 -3.31 -11.73
N ASN A 98 -5.09 -4.24 -12.21
CA ASN A 98 -4.92 -4.79 -13.55
C ASN A 98 -5.15 -3.72 -14.65
N ALA A 99 -6.14 -2.84 -14.49
CA ALA A 99 -6.37 -1.75 -15.43
C ALA A 99 -5.15 -0.82 -15.53
N ILE A 100 -4.55 -0.44 -14.39
CA ILE A 100 -3.34 0.40 -14.38
C ILE A 100 -2.15 -0.35 -14.98
N LEU A 101 -1.94 -1.61 -14.62
CA LEU A 101 -0.79 -2.40 -15.09
C LEU A 101 -0.87 -2.76 -16.57
N ASN A 102 -2.06 -2.79 -17.17
CA ASN A 102 -2.22 -2.95 -18.61
C ASN A 102 -1.60 -1.78 -19.41
N THR A 103 -1.65 -0.57 -18.86
CA THR A 103 -1.07 0.63 -19.50
C THR A 103 0.32 0.95 -18.96
N ASN A 104 0.61 0.58 -17.74
CA ASN A 104 1.88 0.83 -17.04
C ASN A 104 2.39 -0.45 -16.35
N PRO A 105 2.91 -1.44 -17.11
CA PRO A 105 3.23 -2.78 -16.58
C PRO A 105 4.22 -2.76 -15.39
N LYS A 106 5.16 -1.82 -15.39
CA LYS A 106 6.21 -1.67 -14.37
C LYS A 106 5.88 -0.62 -13.29
N TYR A 107 4.61 -0.36 -13.04
CA TYR A 107 4.27 0.58 -11.95
C TYR A 107 4.38 -0.11 -10.58
N ASN A 108 5.57 -0.08 -10.01
CA ASN A 108 5.95 -0.83 -8.80
C ASN A 108 5.02 -0.59 -7.62
N THR A 109 4.50 0.62 -7.43
CA THR A 109 3.51 0.90 -6.37
C THR A 109 2.25 0.05 -6.53
N VAL A 110 1.76 -0.13 -7.74
CA VAL A 110 0.56 -0.93 -8.01
C VAL A 110 0.88 -2.42 -7.96
N LEU A 111 2.04 -2.86 -8.46
CA LEU A 111 2.53 -4.23 -8.29
C LEU A 111 2.60 -4.62 -6.81
N TYR A 112 3.11 -3.73 -5.95
CA TYR A 112 3.17 -3.94 -4.51
C TYR A 112 1.78 -4.07 -3.87
N HIS A 113 0.81 -3.25 -4.30
CA HIS A 113 -0.57 -3.41 -3.85
C HIS A 113 -1.20 -4.71 -4.34
N LYS A 114 -0.98 -5.07 -5.62
CA LYS A 114 -1.48 -6.30 -6.24
C LYS A 114 -0.93 -7.53 -5.51
N GLU A 115 0.37 -7.56 -5.26
CA GLU A 115 1.05 -8.60 -4.49
C GLU A 115 0.33 -8.86 -3.15
N ARG A 116 0.15 -7.82 -2.34
CA ARG A 116 -0.47 -7.94 -1.01
C ARG A 116 -1.95 -8.34 -1.04
N ILE A 117 -2.66 -7.97 -2.09
CA ILE A 117 -4.04 -8.41 -2.32
C ILE A 117 -4.06 -9.90 -2.64
N LEU A 118 -3.20 -10.35 -3.57
CA LEU A 118 -3.08 -11.74 -3.97
C LEU A 118 -2.68 -12.62 -2.78
N PHE A 119 -1.71 -12.20 -1.99
CA PHE A 119 -1.34 -12.86 -0.74
C PHE A 119 -2.55 -13.01 0.21
N SER A 120 -3.32 -11.93 0.41
CA SER A 120 -4.51 -11.94 1.28
C SER A 120 -5.63 -12.84 0.77
N MET A 121 -5.66 -13.11 -0.54
CA MET A 121 -6.60 -14.04 -1.19
C MET A 121 -6.11 -15.50 -1.18
N GLY A 122 -4.88 -15.76 -0.76
CA GLY A 122 -4.25 -17.08 -0.83
C GLY A 122 -3.64 -17.44 -2.19
N ASN A 123 -3.58 -16.50 -3.12
CA ASN A 123 -2.99 -16.67 -4.46
C ASN A 123 -1.47 -16.44 -4.40
N PHE A 124 -0.76 -17.32 -3.68
CA PHE A 124 0.65 -17.12 -3.34
C PHE A 124 1.59 -17.19 -4.55
N ASP A 125 1.32 -18.05 -5.54
CA ASP A 125 2.14 -18.13 -6.74
C ASP A 125 2.07 -16.82 -7.55
N GLU A 126 0.88 -16.23 -7.73
CA GLU A 126 0.70 -14.95 -8.41
C GLU A 126 1.31 -13.78 -7.61
N SER A 127 1.21 -13.84 -6.25
CA SER A 127 1.88 -12.89 -5.36
C SER A 127 3.40 -12.90 -5.58
N ILE A 128 4.02 -14.10 -5.69
CA ILE A 128 5.44 -14.26 -5.99
C ILE A 128 5.81 -13.66 -7.36
N LEU A 129 4.95 -13.79 -8.38
CA LEU A 129 5.22 -13.18 -9.69
C LEU A 129 5.31 -11.65 -9.58
N CYS A 130 4.38 -11.01 -8.86
CA CYS A 130 4.45 -9.57 -8.61
C CYS A 130 5.74 -9.17 -7.85
N CYS A 131 6.14 -9.98 -6.85
CA CYS A 131 7.42 -9.76 -6.17
C CYS A 131 8.61 -9.85 -7.13
N ASN A 132 8.62 -10.82 -8.06
CA ASN A 132 9.69 -10.98 -9.03
C ASN A 132 9.81 -9.73 -9.91
N GLU A 133 8.69 -9.24 -10.47
CA GLU A 133 8.66 -8.04 -11.30
C GLU A 133 9.24 -6.81 -10.56
N ILE A 134 8.95 -6.66 -9.25
CA ILE A 134 9.52 -5.57 -8.45
C ILE A 134 11.02 -5.80 -8.20
N LEU A 135 11.42 -7.04 -7.89
CA LEU A 135 12.82 -7.39 -7.58
C LEU A 135 13.73 -7.37 -8.82
N ASP A 136 13.19 -7.47 -10.04
CA ASP A 136 13.95 -7.28 -11.27
C ASP A 136 14.51 -5.85 -11.37
N ASP A 137 13.73 -4.85 -10.94
CA ASP A 137 14.16 -3.44 -10.92
C ASP A 137 14.87 -3.06 -9.59
N TYR A 138 14.47 -3.70 -8.47
CA TYR A 138 14.96 -3.41 -7.11
C TYR A 138 15.35 -4.71 -6.37
N PRO A 139 16.45 -5.39 -6.74
CA PRO A 139 16.81 -6.72 -6.24
C PRO A 139 17.03 -6.80 -4.72
N ASP A 140 17.33 -5.66 -4.09
CA ASP A 140 17.62 -5.54 -2.67
C ASP A 140 16.48 -4.91 -1.86
N ASN A 141 15.27 -4.87 -2.42
CA ASN A 141 14.11 -4.37 -1.69
C ASN A 141 13.71 -5.34 -0.56
N GLY A 142 14.15 -5.03 0.66
CA GLY A 142 13.93 -5.88 1.83
C GLY A 142 12.46 -6.13 2.15
N ASP A 143 11.55 -5.17 1.93
CA ASP A 143 10.13 -5.39 2.15
C ASP A 143 9.55 -6.41 1.17
N VAL A 144 9.93 -6.35 -0.11
CA VAL A 144 9.47 -7.29 -1.14
C VAL A 144 10.09 -8.68 -0.94
N LEU A 145 11.38 -8.74 -0.57
CA LEU A 145 12.05 -10.00 -0.21
C LEU A 145 11.32 -10.68 0.97
N PHE A 146 10.95 -9.91 1.99
CA PHE A 146 10.20 -10.41 3.13
C PHE A 146 8.80 -10.89 2.74
N ASP A 147 8.03 -10.12 1.99
CA ASP A 147 6.68 -10.48 1.55
C ASP A 147 6.72 -11.74 0.65
N LYS A 148 7.73 -11.84 -0.26
CA LYS A 148 7.97 -13.04 -1.07
C LYS A 148 8.31 -14.26 -0.20
N SER A 149 9.13 -14.08 0.86
CA SER A 149 9.44 -15.17 1.78
C SER A 149 8.18 -15.69 2.49
N CYS A 150 7.27 -14.78 2.90
CA CYS A 150 5.98 -15.18 3.48
C CYS A 150 5.18 -16.05 2.50
N SER A 151 5.13 -15.68 1.22
CA SER A 151 4.42 -16.44 0.18
C SER A 151 5.01 -17.84 -0.01
N PHE A 152 6.33 -17.98 0.02
CA PHE A 152 6.98 -19.29 -0.04
C PHE A 152 6.70 -20.16 1.19
N VAL A 153 6.64 -19.59 2.41
CA VAL A 153 6.22 -20.34 3.60
C VAL A 153 4.81 -20.88 3.44
N MET A 154 3.89 -20.06 2.91
CA MET A 154 2.51 -20.48 2.69
C MET A 154 2.38 -21.62 1.68
N LEU A 155 3.31 -21.71 0.72
CA LEU A 155 3.45 -22.83 -0.23
C LEU A 155 4.27 -24.00 0.32
N SER A 156 4.70 -23.97 1.59
CA SER A 156 5.56 -24.97 2.22
C SER A 156 6.94 -25.13 1.56
N LYS A 157 7.41 -24.10 0.83
CA LYS A 157 8.74 -24.01 0.23
C LYS A 157 9.71 -23.35 1.23
N ASN A 158 9.96 -24.05 2.34
CA ASN A 158 10.62 -23.48 3.51
C ASN A 158 12.08 -23.06 3.25
N ASN A 159 12.82 -23.80 2.44
CA ASN A 159 14.22 -23.46 2.14
C ASN A 159 14.33 -22.14 1.36
N GLU A 160 13.50 -21.98 0.33
CA GLU A 160 13.43 -20.76 -0.47
C GLU A 160 12.98 -19.58 0.39
N ALA A 161 12.00 -19.81 1.27
CA ALA A 161 11.52 -18.79 2.19
C ALA A 161 12.61 -18.30 3.14
N LEU A 162 13.37 -19.23 3.75
CA LEU A 162 14.45 -18.89 4.69
C LEU A 162 15.62 -18.19 4.00
N ASN A 163 15.96 -18.56 2.75
CA ASN A 163 16.97 -17.85 1.96
C ASN A 163 16.56 -16.38 1.71
N LEU A 164 15.29 -16.14 1.38
CA LEU A 164 14.77 -14.79 1.15
C LEU A 164 14.66 -13.98 2.44
N LEU A 165 14.25 -14.62 3.54
CA LEU A 165 14.21 -13.99 4.86
C LEU A 165 15.60 -13.55 5.30
N GLU A 166 16.61 -14.39 5.12
CA GLU A 166 18.02 -14.08 5.41
C GLU A 166 18.49 -12.85 4.62
N ARG A 167 18.18 -12.80 3.32
CA ARG A 167 18.43 -11.62 2.48
C ARG A 167 17.68 -10.39 2.98
N ALA A 168 16.39 -10.51 3.32
CA ALA A 168 15.64 -9.39 3.87
C ALA A 168 16.29 -8.87 5.17
N ILE A 169 16.69 -9.75 6.07
CA ILE A 169 17.34 -9.41 7.35
C ILE A 169 18.68 -8.69 7.12
N SER A 170 19.44 -9.04 6.09
CA SER A 170 20.69 -8.33 5.77
C SER A 170 20.48 -6.86 5.40
N HIS A 171 19.26 -6.49 4.96
CA HIS A 171 18.86 -5.10 4.69
C HIS A 171 18.25 -4.37 5.90
N GLY A 172 18.03 -5.05 7.02
CA GLY A 172 17.58 -4.40 8.25
C GLY A 172 17.01 -5.33 9.30
N ILE A 173 17.33 -5.01 10.56
CA ILE A 173 16.90 -5.81 11.73
C ILE A 173 15.36 -5.85 11.91
N GLN A 174 14.63 -4.89 11.35
CA GLN A 174 13.16 -4.85 11.40
C GLN A 174 12.53 -6.13 10.83
N TYR A 175 13.19 -6.82 9.88
CA TYR A 175 12.67 -8.05 9.29
C TYR A 175 12.75 -9.24 10.25
N LYS A 176 13.72 -9.28 11.18
CA LYS A 176 13.71 -10.24 12.29
C LYS A 176 12.46 -10.06 13.16
N ILE A 177 12.17 -8.81 13.52
CA ILE A 177 11.02 -8.45 14.35
C ILE A 177 9.71 -8.77 13.63
N LYS A 178 9.64 -8.45 12.32
CA LYS A 178 8.48 -8.79 11.49
C LYS A 178 8.28 -10.31 11.42
N ALA A 179 9.34 -11.10 11.20
CA ALA A 179 9.28 -12.56 11.12
C ALA A 179 8.78 -13.19 12.41
N LYS A 180 9.29 -12.76 13.57
CA LYS A 180 8.84 -13.22 14.90
C LYS A 180 7.33 -13.00 15.13
N LYS A 181 6.73 -11.97 14.53
CA LYS A 181 5.33 -11.59 14.71
C LYS A 181 4.41 -12.05 13.59
N SER A 182 4.95 -12.53 12.50
CA SER A 182 4.17 -12.89 11.32
C SER A 182 3.59 -14.28 11.44
N LYS A 183 2.27 -14.37 11.29
CA LYS A 183 1.54 -15.65 11.24
C LYS A 183 2.06 -16.59 10.15
N SER A 184 2.61 -16.06 9.06
CA SER A 184 3.17 -16.88 8.00
C SER A 184 4.27 -17.80 8.49
N PHE A 185 5.09 -17.37 9.45
CA PHE A 185 6.21 -18.13 10.00
C PHE A 185 5.87 -18.99 11.21
N GLU A 186 4.61 -19.02 11.68
CA GLU A 186 4.22 -19.85 12.84
C GLU A 186 4.60 -21.33 12.66
N LYS A 187 4.53 -21.84 11.43
CA LYS A 187 4.90 -23.23 11.11
C LYS A 187 6.40 -23.50 11.20
N LEU A 188 7.24 -22.47 11.25
CA LEU A 188 8.70 -22.57 11.29
C LEU A 188 9.29 -22.27 12.68
N LEU A 189 8.45 -22.09 13.71
CA LEU A 189 8.92 -21.76 15.06
C LEU A 189 9.86 -22.82 15.64
N ASP A 190 9.70 -24.09 15.27
CA ASP A 190 10.55 -25.21 15.68
C ASP A 190 11.68 -25.52 14.69
N ASP A 191 11.78 -24.79 13.59
CA ASP A 191 12.84 -24.93 12.60
C ASP A 191 14.12 -24.25 13.11
N SER A 192 15.21 -25.03 13.25
CA SER A 192 16.49 -24.56 13.81
C SER A 192 17.12 -23.43 13.00
N ARG A 193 16.98 -23.46 11.66
CA ARG A 193 17.48 -22.40 10.78
C ARG A 193 16.68 -21.11 10.96
N PHE A 194 15.35 -21.21 11.05
CA PHE A 194 14.49 -20.05 11.34
C PHE A 194 14.85 -19.43 12.69
N GLN A 195 14.98 -20.25 13.76
CA GLN A 195 15.37 -19.78 15.08
C GLN A 195 16.69 -19.00 15.04
N ASN A 196 17.70 -19.54 14.36
CA ASN A 196 19.00 -18.87 14.21
C ASN A 196 18.91 -17.53 13.47
N LEU A 197 18.04 -17.41 12.46
CA LEU A 197 17.84 -16.17 11.71
C LEU A 197 17.20 -15.07 12.55
N ILE A 198 16.31 -15.44 13.47
CA ILE A 198 15.55 -14.46 14.26
C ILE A 198 16.14 -14.15 15.64
N LEU A 199 17.13 -14.93 16.11
CA LEU A 199 17.89 -14.62 17.33
C LEU A 199 18.66 -13.30 17.17
#